data_7c1c819e1c2bb5f3c74c5560eae7b0e4
#
_entry.id   7c1c819e1c2bb5f3c74c5560eae7b0e4
#
_cell.length_a   1.000
_cell.length_b   1.000
_cell.length_c   1.000
_cell.angle_alpha   90.00
_cell.angle_beta   90.00
_cell.angle_gamma   90.00
#
_symmetry.space_group_name_H-M   'P 1'
#
loop_
_entity.id
_entity.type
_entity.pdbx_description
1 polymer ?
#
loop_
_entity_poly.entity_id
_entity_poly.type
_entity_poly.pdbx_seq_one_letter_code
_entity_poly.pdbx_strand_id
1 'polypeptide(L)'
;MTNRILIVGAGICGLAVAAELSRKMPTTLIDRLPVIGGITSGYENSVAVELAAQCSANGVDFLLGTAGLRWMDNKLLIAGPATGLRWLDGSHLVYAGGTRPSTAAELRLLGARLAGVYPAMVAYHLTESGVKLGLRPVIIGSGRWAKRVCLALAKRRCRATVISSDPSMETDFATTTWLGWLPVGLHGYGRVAALQAEREGMVQTINCDAVVLAGILRPMRNIDGAVFDNAQENNVSFVQMLSETANETDRARFGRAAASAVITRIKGITNES
;
A
#
# COMPACT_ATOMS: atom_id res chain seq x y z
N MET A 1 33.44 3.86 -0.69
CA MET A 1 31.94 3.82 -0.90
C MET A 1 31.35 3.04 0.25
N THR A 2 30.30 3.52 0.88
CA THR A 2 29.61 2.83 1.96
C THR A 2 28.87 1.62 1.39
N ASN A 3 29.15 0.40 1.90
CA ASN A 3 28.45 -0.81 1.48
C ASN A 3 27.10 -0.97 2.24
N ARG A 4 26.37 0.14 2.40
CA ARG A 4 25.13 0.19 3.16
C ARG A 4 23.92 0.08 2.26
N ILE A 5 22.96 -0.76 2.62
CA ILE A 5 21.68 -0.89 1.93
C ILE A 5 20.65 0.01 2.61
N LEU A 6 19.96 0.82 1.82
CA LEU A 6 18.84 1.63 2.28
C LEU A 6 17.53 0.97 1.86
N ILE A 7 16.62 0.77 2.81
CA ILE A 7 15.30 0.17 2.55
C ILE A 7 14.24 1.19 2.93
N VAL A 8 13.34 1.53 2.00
CA VAL A 8 12.21 2.42 2.25
C VAL A 8 10.93 1.64 2.31
N GLY A 9 10.31 1.65 3.49
CA GLY A 9 9.08 0.96 3.84
C GLY A 9 9.29 -0.11 4.90
N ALA A 10 8.79 0.15 6.14
CA ALA A 10 8.82 -0.78 7.27
C ALA A 10 7.53 -1.62 7.38
N GLY A 11 6.86 -1.88 6.25
CA GLY A 11 5.83 -2.89 6.15
C GLY A 11 6.41 -4.31 6.19
N ILE A 12 5.57 -5.34 6.23
CA ILE A 12 6.00 -6.74 6.35
C ILE A 12 7.02 -7.14 5.27
N CYS A 13 6.82 -6.75 4.01
CA CYS A 13 7.78 -7.05 2.94
C CYS A 13 9.14 -6.38 3.20
N GLY A 14 9.15 -5.09 3.58
CA GLY A 14 10.38 -4.36 3.86
C GLY A 14 11.12 -4.88 5.09
N LEU A 15 10.40 -5.21 6.16
CA LEU A 15 10.98 -5.87 7.35
C LEU A 15 11.59 -7.22 6.99
N ALA A 16 10.91 -8.04 6.18
CA ALA A 16 11.43 -9.33 5.77
C ALA A 16 12.70 -9.20 4.90
N VAL A 17 12.74 -8.20 4.00
CA VAL A 17 13.94 -7.87 3.23
C VAL A 17 15.07 -7.42 4.16
N ALA A 18 14.77 -6.52 5.10
CA ALA A 18 15.76 -6.00 6.05
C ALA A 18 16.36 -7.11 6.90
N ALA A 19 15.54 -8.02 7.44
CA ALA A 19 15.97 -9.14 8.24
C ALA A 19 16.95 -10.07 7.49
N GLU A 20 16.76 -10.27 6.19
CA GLU A 20 17.66 -11.12 5.38
C GLU A 20 18.94 -10.37 4.96
N LEU A 21 18.82 -9.13 4.50
CA LEU A 21 19.96 -8.35 4.03
C LEU A 21 20.93 -7.99 5.17
N SER A 22 20.39 -7.66 6.35
CA SER A 22 21.19 -7.24 7.51
C SER A 22 22.13 -8.33 8.04
N ARG A 23 21.87 -9.59 7.71
CA ARG A 23 22.82 -10.70 8.01
C ARG A 23 24.14 -10.60 7.25
N LYS A 24 24.19 -9.80 6.18
CA LYS A 24 25.32 -9.76 5.24
C LYS A 24 25.87 -8.36 5.05
N MET A 25 25.05 -7.33 5.22
CA MET A 25 25.41 -5.95 4.89
C MET A 25 24.77 -4.96 5.88
N PRO A 26 25.45 -3.88 6.23
CA PRO A 26 24.85 -2.79 7.01
C PRO A 26 23.57 -2.31 6.34
N THR A 27 22.48 -2.26 7.08
CA THR A 27 21.15 -1.98 6.55
C THR A 27 20.48 -0.88 7.37
N THR A 28 19.90 0.10 6.70
CA THR A 28 19.04 1.13 7.31
C THR A 28 17.63 0.98 6.75
N LEU A 29 16.63 0.89 7.63
CA LEU A 29 15.21 0.79 7.30
C LEU A 29 14.52 2.11 7.62
N ILE A 30 13.90 2.71 6.61
CA ILE A 30 13.31 4.04 6.66
C ILE A 30 11.81 3.92 6.44
N ASP A 31 10.98 4.53 7.29
CA ASP A 31 9.54 4.63 7.06
C ASP A 31 8.99 5.98 7.52
N ARG A 32 8.05 6.55 6.74
CA ARG A 32 7.34 7.79 7.08
C ARG A 32 6.45 7.66 8.31
N LEU A 33 5.97 6.44 8.61
CA LEU A 33 5.20 6.17 9.82
C LEU A 33 6.16 6.05 11.01
N PRO A 34 5.77 6.53 12.19
CA PRO A 34 6.58 6.38 13.40
C PRO A 34 6.50 4.97 14.01
N VAL A 35 5.86 4.04 13.31
CA VAL A 35 5.63 2.64 13.74
C VAL A 35 5.89 1.68 12.59
N ILE A 36 6.30 0.46 12.93
CA ILE A 36 6.49 -0.64 11.99
C ILE A 36 5.15 -1.28 11.58
N GLY A 37 5.17 -2.14 10.56
CA GLY A 37 4.02 -2.94 10.10
C GLY A 37 3.27 -2.33 8.92
N GLY A 38 3.51 -1.06 8.56
CA GLY A 38 2.88 -0.40 7.42
C GLY A 38 1.36 -0.36 7.55
N ILE A 39 0.62 -0.90 6.57
CA ILE A 39 -0.85 -0.93 6.57
C ILE A 39 -1.46 -1.85 7.65
N THR A 40 -0.65 -2.65 8.32
CA THR A 40 -1.04 -3.52 9.44
C THR A 40 -0.64 -2.94 10.79
N SER A 41 0.00 -1.77 10.81
CA SER A 41 0.35 -1.06 12.05
C SER A 41 -0.92 -0.71 12.84
N GLY A 42 -0.85 -0.84 14.16
CA GLY A 42 -2.01 -0.63 15.03
C GLY A 42 -2.88 -1.87 15.26
N TYR A 43 -2.56 -3.01 14.65
CA TYR A 43 -3.11 -4.32 14.96
C TYR A 43 -2.03 -5.18 15.63
N GLU A 44 -2.44 -6.13 16.47
CA GLU A 44 -1.54 -7.19 16.93
C GLU A 44 -1.08 -8.00 15.72
N ASN A 45 0.12 -7.71 15.24
CA ASN A 45 0.72 -8.37 14.10
C ASN A 45 1.99 -9.05 14.54
N SER A 46 1.88 -10.30 14.94
CA SER A 46 3.02 -11.12 15.39
C SER A 46 4.13 -11.19 14.34
N VAL A 47 3.77 -11.31 13.06
CA VAL A 47 4.75 -11.41 11.95
C VAL A 47 5.60 -10.14 11.83
N ALA A 48 4.99 -8.95 11.92
CA ALA A 48 5.74 -7.69 11.86
C ALA A 48 6.65 -7.51 13.08
N VAL A 49 6.15 -7.88 14.27
CA VAL A 49 6.92 -7.79 15.53
C VAL A 49 8.11 -8.75 15.49
N GLU A 50 7.91 -10.00 15.08
CA GLU A 50 8.98 -10.99 14.95
C GLU A 50 10.06 -10.54 13.95
N LEU A 51 9.66 -10.04 12.77
CA LEU A 51 10.59 -9.53 11.78
C LEU A 51 11.37 -8.30 12.28
N ALA A 52 10.72 -7.40 13.01
CA ALA A 52 11.39 -6.24 13.60
C ALA A 52 12.39 -6.66 14.68
N ALA A 53 12.07 -7.66 15.51
CA ALA A 53 12.99 -8.22 16.49
C ALA A 53 14.22 -8.84 15.80
N GLN A 54 14.02 -9.58 14.69
CA GLN A 54 15.12 -10.11 13.88
C GLN A 54 15.99 -8.98 13.30
N CYS A 55 15.37 -7.92 12.76
CA CYS A 55 16.09 -6.75 12.27
C CYS A 55 16.94 -6.11 13.37
N SER A 56 16.37 -5.90 14.55
CA SER A 56 17.09 -5.31 15.69
C SER A 56 18.25 -6.19 16.14
N ALA A 57 18.05 -7.50 16.23
CA ALA A 57 19.10 -8.45 16.58
C ALA A 57 20.25 -8.46 15.57
N ASN A 58 19.96 -8.20 14.29
CA ASN A 58 20.95 -8.10 13.22
C ASN A 58 21.57 -6.70 13.08
N GLY A 59 21.25 -5.74 13.95
CA GLY A 59 21.80 -4.38 13.92
C GLY A 59 21.26 -3.48 12.82
N VAL A 60 20.01 -3.69 12.38
CA VAL A 60 19.35 -2.76 11.45
C VAL A 60 19.14 -1.41 12.11
N ASP A 61 19.53 -0.36 11.43
CA ASP A 61 19.29 1.03 11.86
C ASP A 61 17.89 1.47 11.41
N PHE A 62 17.01 1.82 12.36
CA PHE A 62 15.63 2.20 12.09
C PHE A 62 15.46 3.73 12.09
N LEU A 63 15.03 4.30 10.97
CA LEU A 63 14.64 5.69 10.83
C LEU A 63 13.12 5.81 10.61
N LEU A 64 12.35 5.57 11.66
CA LEU A 64 10.88 5.71 11.64
C LEU A 64 10.48 7.18 11.75
N GLY A 65 9.27 7.53 11.27
CA GLY A 65 8.83 8.92 11.15
C GLY A 65 9.62 9.72 10.12
N THR A 66 10.31 9.03 9.19
CA THR A 66 11.22 9.65 8.22
C THR A 66 10.81 9.24 6.81
N ALA A 67 10.56 10.22 5.95
CA ALA A 67 10.23 10.00 4.54
C ALA A 67 11.49 9.94 3.68
N GLY A 68 11.57 8.95 2.79
CA GLY A 68 12.49 8.97 1.65
C GLY A 68 11.88 9.82 0.54
N LEU A 69 12.62 10.80 0.04
CA LEU A 69 12.12 11.81 -0.89
C LEU A 69 12.71 11.68 -2.30
N ARG A 70 14.03 11.48 -2.40
CA ARG A 70 14.74 11.45 -3.67
C ARG A 70 15.93 10.51 -3.61
N TRP A 71 16.12 9.72 -4.66
CA TRP A 71 17.32 8.89 -4.85
C TRP A 71 18.15 9.44 -6.00
N MET A 72 19.41 9.71 -5.77
CA MET A 72 20.34 10.22 -6.76
C MET A 72 21.78 9.94 -6.33
N ASP A 73 22.63 9.53 -7.25
CA ASP A 73 24.07 9.33 -7.03
C ASP A 73 24.39 8.47 -5.80
N ASN A 74 23.68 7.34 -5.65
CA ASN A 74 23.80 6.44 -4.50
C ASN A 74 23.54 7.13 -3.14
N LYS A 75 22.67 8.13 -3.12
CA LYS A 75 22.22 8.84 -1.93
C LYS A 75 20.70 8.94 -1.90
N LEU A 76 20.15 8.81 -0.72
CA LEU A 76 18.72 9.03 -0.46
C LEU A 76 18.53 10.31 0.34
N LEU A 77 17.81 11.27 -0.23
CA LEU A 77 17.34 12.44 0.52
C LEU A 77 16.20 11.99 1.44
N ILE A 78 16.36 12.25 2.73
CA ILE A 78 15.36 11.95 3.74
C ILE A 78 14.91 13.20 4.46
N ALA A 79 13.66 13.17 4.99
CA ALA A 79 13.13 14.21 5.86
C ALA A 79 12.28 13.59 6.97
N GLY A 80 12.48 14.07 8.19
CA GLY A 80 11.70 13.65 9.35
C GLY A 80 11.91 14.56 10.54
N PRO A 81 11.00 14.56 11.55
CA PRO A 81 11.10 15.42 12.72
C PRO A 81 12.41 15.22 13.51
N ALA A 82 12.86 13.98 13.63
CA ALA A 82 14.08 13.64 14.37
C ALA A 82 15.35 13.70 13.50
N THR A 83 15.23 13.52 12.18
CA THR A 83 16.37 13.41 11.25
C THR A 83 16.70 14.71 10.55
N GLY A 84 15.76 15.66 10.52
CA GLY A 84 15.84 16.83 9.65
C GLY A 84 15.82 16.46 8.16
N LEU A 85 16.26 17.39 7.32
CA LEU A 85 16.44 17.17 5.88
C LEU A 85 17.94 16.89 5.62
N ARG A 86 18.26 15.69 5.14
CA ARG A 86 19.65 15.32 4.85
C ARG A 86 19.75 14.19 3.84
N TRP A 87 20.94 14.03 3.26
CA TRP A 87 21.28 12.90 2.42
C TRP A 87 21.86 11.76 3.25
N LEU A 88 21.46 10.52 2.91
CA LEU A 88 22.05 9.27 3.41
C LEU A 88 22.80 8.59 2.27
N ASP A 89 24.06 8.23 2.49
CA ASP A 89 24.83 7.42 1.55
C ASP A 89 24.39 5.96 1.59
N GLY A 90 24.21 5.36 0.44
CA GLY A 90 23.86 3.93 0.31
C GLY A 90 24.35 3.37 -1.02
N SER A 91 24.82 2.12 -1.03
CA SER A 91 25.22 1.46 -2.26
C SER A 91 24.04 0.98 -3.10
N HIS A 92 22.89 0.74 -2.47
CA HIS A 92 21.69 0.24 -3.11
C HIS A 92 20.43 0.68 -2.36
N LEU A 93 19.37 1.02 -3.11
CA LEU A 93 18.06 1.32 -2.58
C LEU A 93 17.11 0.15 -2.81
N VAL A 94 16.48 -0.35 -1.75
CA VAL A 94 15.32 -1.24 -1.85
C VAL A 94 14.06 -0.46 -1.53
N TYR A 95 13.17 -0.34 -2.51
CA TYR A 95 11.91 0.36 -2.33
C TYR A 95 10.78 -0.63 -2.04
N ALA A 96 10.35 -0.70 -0.80
CA ALA A 96 9.26 -1.53 -0.29
C ALA A 96 8.06 -0.68 0.19
N GLY A 97 7.75 0.40 -0.53
CA GLY A 97 6.74 1.41 -0.15
C GLY A 97 5.30 0.92 -0.10
N GLY A 98 5.05 -0.36 -0.45
CA GLY A 98 3.74 -0.97 -0.38
C GLY A 98 2.80 -0.55 -1.52
N THR A 99 1.50 -0.71 -1.27
CA THR A 99 0.45 -0.52 -2.27
C THR A 99 -0.65 0.39 -1.74
N ARG A 100 -1.40 0.98 -2.64
CA ARG A 100 -2.62 1.74 -2.38
C ARG A 100 -3.75 1.28 -3.31
N PRO A 101 -5.01 1.47 -2.93
CA PRO A 101 -6.13 1.34 -3.86
C PRO A 101 -6.01 2.35 -5.02
N SER A 102 -6.58 1.98 -6.17
CA SER A 102 -6.69 2.89 -7.31
C SER A 102 -7.55 4.11 -6.98
N THR A 103 -7.23 5.24 -7.59
CA THR A 103 -8.05 6.45 -7.56
C THR A 103 -9.25 6.33 -8.51
N ALA A 104 -10.24 7.21 -8.39
CA ALA A 104 -11.37 7.25 -9.32
C ALA A 104 -10.94 7.44 -10.78
N ALA A 105 -9.92 8.27 -11.03
CA ALA A 105 -9.36 8.47 -12.37
C ALA A 105 -8.70 7.20 -12.94
N GLU A 106 -7.94 6.47 -12.13
CA GLU A 106 -7.32 5.20 -12.52
C GLU A 106 -8.35 4.10 -12.78
N LEU A 107 -9.50 4.16 -12.12
CA LEU A 107 -10.67 3.31 -12.37
C LEU A 107 -11.52 3.80 -13.54
N ARG A 108 -11.15 4.92 -14.17
CA ARG A 108 -11.87 5.56 -15.28
C ARG A 108 -13.33 5.89 -14.93
N LEU A 109 -13.59 6.21 -13.66
CA LEU A 109 -14.92 6.65 -13.26
C LEU A 109 -15.18 8.05 -13.80
N LEU A 110 -16.18 8.18 -14.64
CA LEU A 110 -16.62 9.48 -15.18
C LEU A 110 -17.26 10.33 -14.09
N GLY A 111 -17.20 11.65 -14.23
CA GLY A 111 -17.83 12.61 -13.34
C GLY A 111 -16.85 13.56 -12.65
N ALA A 112 -17.38 14.46 -11.85
CA ALA A 112 -16.63 15.47 -11.13
C ALA A 112 -15.87 14.87 -9.92
N ARG A 113 -14.91 15.62 -9.38
CA ARG A 113 -14.28 15.30 -8.09
C ARG A 113 -15.24 15.64 -6.95
N LEU A 114 -16.13 14.72 -6.66
CA LEU A 114 -17.17 14.89 -5.65
C LEU A 114 -16.63 14.59 -4.25
N ALA A 115 -17.07 15.35 -3.25
CA ALA A 115 -16.87 14.97 -1.85
C ALA A 115 -17.61 13.65 -1.56
N GLY A 116 -17.16 12.90 -0.54
CA GLY A 116 -17.75 11.61 -0.20
C GLY A 116 -17.16 10.42 -0.98
N VAL A 117 -16.11 10.65 -1.77
CA VAL A 117 -15.32 9.57 -2.42
C VAL A 117 -14.03 9.39 -1.66
N TYR A 118 -13.82 8.20 -1.10
CA TYR A 118 -12.72 7.91 -0.19
C TYR A 118 -11.84 6.75 -0.68
N PRO A 119 -10.51 6.84 -0.60
CA PRO A 119 -9.66 5.64 -0.63
C PRO A 119 -10.02 4.72 0.55
N ALA A 120 -9.99 3.41 0.34
CA ALA A 120 -10.42 2.43 1.35
C ALA A 120 -9.66 2.56 2.68
N MET A 121 -8.35 2.85 2.64
CA MET A 121 -7.56 3.06 3.85
C MET A 121 -8.07 4.25 4.67
N VAL A 122 -8.39 5.36 4.00
CA VAL A 122 -8.95 6.56 4.66
C VAL A 122 -10.34 6.26 5.22
N ALA A 123 -11.22 5.63 4.42
CA ALA A 123 -12.55 5.22 4.86
C ALA A 123 -12.50 4.32 6.09
N TYR A 124 -11.58 3.36 6.11
CA TYR A 124 -11.37 2.45 7.23
C TYR A 124 -11.01 3.23 8.52
N HIS A 125 -9.96 4.06 8.48
CA HIS A 125 -9.51 4.81 9.65
C HIS A 125 -10.57 5.81 10.16
N LEU A 126 -11.25 6.51 9.24
CA LEU A 126 -12.36 7.40 9.62
C LEU A 126 -13.47 6.63 10.34
N THR A 127 -13.87 5.46 9.81
CA THR A 127 -14.91 4.62 10.41
C THR A 127 -14.49 4.09 11.78
N GLU A 128 -13.27 3.58 11.94
CA GLU A 128 -12.76 3.11 13.23
C GLU A 128 -12.67 4.26 14.26
N SER A 129 -12.34 5.47 13.82
CA SER A 129 -12.35 6.68 14.66
C SER A 129 -13.76 7.24 14.96
N GLY A 130 -14.82 6.56 14.51
CA GLY A 130 -16.20 6.98 14.79
C GLY A 130 -16.79 7.98 13.80
N VAL A 131 -16.06 8.34 12.74
CA VAL A 131 -16.57 9.25 11.72
C VAL A 131 -17.55 8.51 10.81
N LYS A 132 -18.73 9.10 10.60
CA LYS A 132 -19.75 8.57 9.71
C LYS A 132 -19.45 8.97 8.26
N LEU A 133 -19.18 8.01 7.39
CA LEU A 133 -18.89 8.27 5.97
C LEU A 133 -20.15 8.73 5.21
N GLY A 134 -21.27 8.09 5.49
CA GLY A 134 -22.58 8.31 4.87
C GLY A 134 -23.61 7.34 5.44
N LEU A 135 -24.83 7.39 4.89
CA LEU A 135 -25.93 6.46 5.23
C LEU A 135 -26.02 5.27 4.26
N ARG A 136 -25.57 5.47 3.04
CA ARG A 136 -25.62 4.50 1.93
C ARG A 136 -24.26 4.39 1.26
N PRO A 137 -23.24 3.86 1.98
CA PRO A 137 -21.90 3.70 1.41
C PRO A 137 -21.90 2.59 0.37
N VAL A 138 -21.26 2.86 -0.78
CA VAL A 138 -20.95 1.88 -1.82
C VAL A 138 -19.45 1.66 -1.84
N ILE A 139 -19.01 0.40 -1.82
CA ILE A 139 -17.61 0.00 -1.85
C ILE A 139 -17.32 -0.58 -3.22
N ILE A 140 -16.39 0.02 -3.95
CA ILE A 140 -15.94 -0.43 -5.27
C ILE A 140 -14.72 -1.32 -5.10
N GLY A 141 -14.83 -2.57 -5.51
CA GLY A 141 -13.75 -3.55 -5.51
C GLY A 141 -13.92 -4.65 -4.50
N SER A 142 -12.88 -5.48 -4.42
CA SER A 142 -12.84 -6.72 -3.67
C SER A 142 -11.64 -6.77 -2.71
N GLY A 143 -11.43 -7.95 -2.14
CA GLY A 143 -10.23 -8.24 -1.38
C GLY A 143 -10.21 -7.63 0.03
N ARG A 144 -9.01 -7.57 0.58
CA ARG A 144 -8.81 -7.26 2.01
C ARG A 144 -9.33 -5.87 2.43
N TRP A 145 -9.17 -4.86 1.58
CA TRP A 145 -9.62 -3.52 1.92
C TRP A 145 -11.13 -3.39 1.91
N ALA A 146 -11.82 -3.99 0.93
CA ALA A 146 -13.27 -4.03 0.92
C ALA A 146 -13.82 -4.72 2.17
N LYS A 147 -13.28 -5.90 2.50
CA LYS A 147 -13.65 -6.64 3.71
C LYS A 147 -13.44 -5.82 4.99
N ARG A 148 -12.28 -5.19 5.16
CA ARG A 148 -11.99 -4.36 6.34
C ARG A 148 -12.96 -3.20 6.49
N VAL A 149 -13.23 -2.46 5.42
CA VAL A 149 -14.17 -1.34 5.45
C VAL A 149 -15.59 -1.82 5.75
N CYS A 150 -16.04 -2.91 5.13
CA CYS A 150 -17.36 -3.49 5.41
C CYS A 150 -17.51 -3.90 6.88
N LEU A 151 -16.51 -4.58 7.44
CA LEU A 151 -16.52 -4.99 8.86
C LEU A 151 -16.51 -3.78 9.80
N ALA A 152 -15.73 -2.74 9.50
CA ALA A 152 -15.74 -1.51 10.28
C ALA A 152 -17.10 -0.80 10.23
N LEU A 153 -17.72 -0.72 9.06
CA LEU A 153 -19.07 -0.17 8.90
C LEU A 153 -20.12 -1.00 9.65
N ALA A 154 -20.04 -2.32 9.57
CA ALA A 154 -20.97 -3.24 10.26
C ALA A 154 -20.91 -3.07 11.78
N LYS A 155 -19.72 -2.91 12.38
CA LYS A 155 -19.57 -2.57 13.82
C LYS A 155 -20.32 -1.27 14.18
N ARG A 156 -20.48 -0.35 13.23
CA ARG A 156 -21.21 0.92 13.39
C ARG A 156 -22.68 0.82 12.96
N ARG A 157 -23.20 -0.40 12.74
CA ARG A 157 -24.57 -0.66 12.27
C ARG A 157 -24.89 0.04 10.94
N CYS A 158 -23.85 0.27 10.11
CA CYS A 158 -23.98 0.83 8.78
C CYS A 158 -23.87 -0.29 7.75
N ARG A 159 -24.92 -0.42 6.91
CA ARG A 159 -24.94 -1.40 5.82
C ARG A 159 -24.24 -0.83 4.60
N ALA A 160 -23.38 -1.63 3.98
CA ALA A 160 -22.68 -1.26 2.76
C ALA A 160 -23.14 -2.08 1.55
N THR A 161 -23.13 -1.47 0.39
CA THR A 161 -23.24 -2.17 -0.89
C THR A 161 -21.84 -2.36 -1.45
N VAL A 162 -21.52 -3.57 -1.88
CA VAL A 162 -20.25 -3.88 -2.57
C VAL A 162 -20.53 -4.08 -4.05
N ILE A 163 -19.72 -3.41 -4.89
CA ILE A 163 -19.75 -3.58 -6.35
C ILE A 163 -18.38 -4.07 -6.83
N SER A 164 -18.37 -5.12 -7.63
CA SER A 164 -17.16 -5.68 -8.22
C SER A 164 -17.42 -6.16 -9.64
N SER A 165 -16.45 -5.93 -10.53
CA SER A 165 -16.44 -6.53 -11.86
C SER A 165 -16.12 -8.04 -11.83
N ASP A 166 -15.57 -8.56 -10.74
CA ASP A 166 -15.36 -9.98 -10.53
C ASP A 166 -16.66 -10.66 -10.06
N PRO A 167 -17.26 -11.55 -10.86
CA PRO A 167 -18.49 -12.25 -10.49
C PRO A 167 -18.28 -13.36 -9.44
N SER A 168 -17.05 -13.83 -9.25
CA SER A 168 -16.71 -14.94 -8.35
C SER A 168 -16.31 -14.51 -6.94
N MET A 169 -16.36 -13.21 -6.65
CA MET A 169 -15.91 -12.66 -5.39
C MET A 169 -16.73 -13.15 -4.20
N GLU A 170 -16.05 -13.57 -3.14
CA GLU A 170 -16.68 -13.82 -1.83
C GLU A 170 -17.14 -12.51 -1.17
N THR A 171 -18.39 -12.47 -0.72
CA THR A 171 -19.04 -11.26 -0.19
C THR A 171 -19.80 -11.50 1.12
N ASP A 172 -19.39 -12.49 1.88
CA ASP A 172 -19.95 -12.85 3.20
C ASP A 172 -19.99 -11.70 4.21
N PHE A 173 -19.18 -10.67 3.93
CA PHE A 173 -19.02 -9.48 4.75
C PHE A 173 -19.86 -8.26 4.30
N ALA A 174 -20.58 -8.36 3.18
CA ALA A 174 -21.37 -7.27 2.60
C ALA A 174 -22.87 -7.48 2.80
N THR A 175 -23.63 -6.39 2.85
CA THR A 175 -25.08 -6.44 3.00
C THR A 175 -25.80 -6.61 1.67
N THR A 176 -25.30 -5.97 0.63
CA THR A 176 -25.82 -6.03 -0.75
C THR A 176 -24.65 -6.12 -1.70
N THR A 177 -24.76 -6.94 -2.72
CA THR A 177 -23.67 -7.17 -3.67
C THR A 177 -24.14 -7.01 -5.09
N TRP A 178 -23.30 -6.34 -5.89
CA TRP A 178 -23.43 -6.16 -7.32
C TRP A 178 -22.21 -6.77 -8.00
N LEU A 179 -22.24 -8.09 -8.21
CA LEU A 179 -21.13 -8.84 -8.82
C LEU A 179 -21.25 -8.88 -10.34
N GLY A 180 -20.12 -8.81 -11.04
CA GLY A 180 -20.06 -8.71 -12.50
C GLY A 180 -20.47 -7.34 -13.02
N TRP A 181 -20.58 -6.31 -12.18
CA TRP A 181 -20.90 -4.95 -12.57
C TRP A 181 -19.67 -4.06 -12.56
N LEU A 182 -19.43 -3.36 -13.66
CA LEU A 182 -18.34 -2.40 -13.78
C LEU A 182 -18.82 -1.02 -13.36
N PRO A 183 -18.24 -0.39 -12.33
CA PRO A 183 -18.54 1.01 -12.00
C PRO A 183 -18.00 1.92 -13.10
N VAL A 184 -18.84 2.82 -13.64
CA VAL A 184 -18.48 3.66 -14.79
C VAL A 184 -18.62 5.16 -14.54
N GLY A 185 -19.42 5.61 -13.56
CA GLY A 185 -19.60 7.02 -13.33
C GLY A 185 -20.06 7.40 -11.92
N LEU A 186 -19.69 8.60 -11.50
CA LEU A 186 -20.10 9.22 -10.25
C LEU A 186 -20.97 10.45 -10.52
N HIS A 187 -22.10 10.56 -9.86
CA HIS A 187 -23.05 11.66 -10.00
C HIS A 187 -23.32 12.34 -8.67
N GLY A 188 -23.55 13.65 -8.74
CA GLY A 188 -23.88 14.46 -7.57
C GLY A 188 -23.57 15.94 -7.81
N TYR A 189 -23.90 16.76 -6.84
CA TYR A 189 -23.54 18.17 -6.80
C TYR A 189 -22.74 18.46 -5.53
N GLY A 190 -21.48 18.84 -5.69
CA GLY A 190 -20.55 19.02 -4.57
C GLY A 190 -20.20 17.73 -3.82
N ARG A 191 -21.16 16.83 -3.64
CA ARG A 191 -20.99 15.52 -2.99
C ARG A 191 -21.61 14.41 -3.84
N VAL A 192 -21.07 13.18 -3.75
CA VAL A 192 -21.61 12.02 -4.44
C VAL A 192 -23.04 11.73 -3.96
N ALA A 193 -23.95 11.49 -4.91
CA ALA A 193 -25.35 11.13 -4.69
C ALA A 193 -25.71 9.81 -5.36
N ALA A 194 -24.96 9.41 -6.40
CA ALA A 194 -25.18 8.15 -7.09
C ALA A 194 -23.90 7.64 -7.77
N LEU A 195 -23.83 6.32 -7.94
CA LEU A 195 -22.87 5.60 -8.74
C LEU A 195 -23.57 4.95 -9.92
N GLN A 196 -23.06 5.12 -11.12
CA GLN A 196 -23.47 4.34 -12.29
C GLN A 196 -22.60 3.11 -12.46
N ALA A 197 -23.23 2.00 -12.78
CA ALA A 197 -22.58 0.73 -13.06
C ALA A 197 -23.14 0.10 -14.32
N GLU A 198 -22.30 -0.62 -15.06
CA GLU A 198 -22.61 -1.27 -16.31
C GLU A 198 -22.39 -2.77 -16.23
N ARG A 199 -23.30 -3.52 -16.81
CA ARG A 199 -23.14 -4.96 -17.06
C ARG A 199 -23.84 -5.34 -18.35
N GLU A 200 -23.11 -5.96 -19.29
CA GLU A 200 -23.65 -6.47 -20.56
C GLU A 200 -24.42 -5.39 -21.35
N GLY A 201 -23.91 -4.14 -21.37
CA GLY A 201 -24.57 -3.01 -22.04
C GLY A 201 -25.73 -2.36 -21.26
N MET A 202 -26.12 -2.93 -20.13
CA MET A 202 -27.12 -2.31 -19.24
C MET A 202 -26.44 -1.39 -18.25
N VAL A 203 -26.90 -0.14 -18.16
CA VAL A 203 -26.43 0.83 -17.17
C VAL A 203 -27.48 0.99 -16.08
N GLN A 204 -27.05 0.85 -14.84
CA GLN A 204 -27.91 1.07 -13.68
C GLN A 204 -27.31 2.10 -12.72
N THR A 205 -28.18 2.76 -11.96
CA THR A 205 -27.80 3.78 -10.99
C THR A 205 -28.07 3.29 -9.57
N ILE A 206 -27.01 3.35 -8.75
CA ILE A 206 -27.06 3.01 -7.33
C ILE A 206 -27.02 4.31 -6.54
N ASN A 207 -28.08 4.64 -5.82
CA ASN A 207 -28.11 5.80 -4.94
C ASN A 207 -27.16 5.61 -3.76
N CYS A 208 -26.23 6.53 -3.57
CA CYS A 208 -25.22 6.50 -2.51
C CYS A 208 -24.86 7.90 -2.05
N ASP A 209 -24.32 8.04 -0.86
CA ASP A 209 -23.83 9.29 -0.29
C ASP A 209 -22.36 9.20 0.17
N ALA A 210 -21.78 8.03 0.01
CA ALA A 210 -20.35 7.77 0.15
C ALA A 210 -19.92 6.66 -0.83
N VAL A 211 -18.76 6.82 -1.44
CA VAL A 211 -18.13 5.81 -2.29
C VAL A 211 -16.73 5.51 -1.76
N VAL A 212 -16.42 4.24 -1.59
CA VAL A 212 -15.12 3.77 -1.12
C VAL A 212 -14.41 3.02 -2.22
N LEU A 213 -13.23 3.49 -2.58
CA LEU A 213 -12.38 2.87 -3.61
C LEU A 213 -11.49 1.83 -2.95
N ALA A 214 -11.83 0.55 -3.06
CA ALA A 214 -11.17 -0.58 -2.41
C ALA A 214 -10.51 -1.55 -3.39
N GLY A 215 -10.79 -1.43 -4.70
CA GLY A 215 -10.30 -2.34 -5.72
C GLY A 215 -9.00 -1.91 -6.37
N ILE A 216 -8.41 -2.84 -7.12
CA ILE A 216 -7.18 -2.76 -7.91
C ILE A 216 -6.06 -2.03 -7.16
N LEU A 217 -5.18 -2.81 -6.55
CA LEU A 217 -4.00 -2.28 -5.87
C LEU A 217 -2.99 -1.73 -6.89
N ARG A 218 -2.46 -0.55 -6.58
CA ARG A 218 -1.38 0.09 -7.33
C ARG A 218 -0.15 0.22 -6.47
N PRO A 219 1.06 0.11 -7.04
CA PRO A 219 2.28 0.41 -6.32
C PRO A 219 2.26 1.83 -5.77
N MET A 220 2.68 1.99 -4.52
CA MET A 220 2.99 3.31 -4.01
C MET A 220 4.38 3.69 -4.49
N ARG A 221 4.49 4.76 -5.28
CA ARG A 221 5.74 5.19 -5.92
C ARG A 221 5.90 6.68 -5.71
N ASN A 222 6.61 7.05 -4.66
CA ASN A 222 6.71 8.44 -4.19
C ASN A 222 8.15 8.92 -3.89
N ILE A 223 9.15 8.18 -4.39
CA ILE A 223 10.55 8.63 -4.32
C ILE A 223 10.95 9.19 -5.69
N ASP A 224 11.30 10.45 -5.72
CA ASP A 224 11.83 11.10 -6.91
C ASP A 224 13.22 10.56 -7.26
N GLY A 225 13.52 10.40 -8.55
CA GLY A 225 14.78 9.82 -9.03
C GLY A 225 14.87 8.29 -8.96
N ALA A 226 13.93 7.59 -8.31
CA ALA A 226 13.79 6.15 -8.39
C ALA A 226 12.99 5.79 -9.66
N VAL A 227 13.57 6.06 -10.82
CA VAL A 227 12.91 5.87 -12.12
C VAL A 227 12.85 4.38 -12.44
N PHE A 228 11.69 3.91 -12.83
CA PHE A 228 11.40 2.49 -12.99
C PHE A 228 12.08 1.86 -14.19
N ASP A 229 12.15 2.60 -15.28
CA ASP A 229 12.75 2.14 -16.53
C ASP A 229 14.28 1.98 -16.41
N ASN A 230 14.90 2.76 -15.52
CA ASN A 230 16.34 2.75 -15.27
C ASN A 230 16.71 2.27 -13.84
N ALA A 231 15.82 1.49 -13.20
CA ALA A 231 16.05 1.02 -11.83
C ALA A 231 17.34 0.18 -11.69
N GLN A 232 17.73 -0.51 -12.75
CA GLN A 232 18.98 -1.29 -12.76
C GLN A 232 20.20 -0.39 -12.77
N GLU A 233 20.22 0.62 -13.58
CA GLU A 233 21.32 1.60 -13.67
C GLU A 233 21.46 2.44 -12.40
N ASN A 234 20.30 2.71 -11.77
CA ASN A 234 20.23 3.54 -10.57
C ASN A 234 20.41 2.79 -9.25
N ASN A 235 20.81 1.52 -9.25
CA ASN A 235 20.95 0.68 -8.06
C ASN A 235 19.68 0.65 -7.19
N VAL A 236 18.49 0.51 -7.83
CA VAL A 236 17.20 0.43 -7.15
C VAL A 236 16.55 -0.93 -7.39
N SER A 237 16.00 -1.52 -6.33
CA SER A 237 15.16 -2.72 -6.39
C SER A 237 13.77 -2.42 -5.82
N PHE A 238 12.71 -2.85 -6.53
CA PHE A 238 11.34 -2.69 -6.08
C PHE A 238 10.82 -3.99 -5.47
N VAL A 239 10.29 -3.89 -4.25
CA VAL A 239 9.71 -5.02 -3.51
C VAL A 239 8.27 -4.67 -3.16
N GLN A 240 7.34 -4.99 -4.06
CA GLN A 240 5.94 -4.64 -3.93
C GLN A 240 5.05 -5.82 -4.31
N MET A 241 4.27 -6.31 -3.36
CA MET A 241 3.29 -7.38 -3.57
C MET A 241 1.92 -6.79 -3.85
N LEU A 242 1.42 -7.00 -5.07
CA LEU A 242 0.13 -6.46 -5.53
C LEU A 242 -1.07 -7.37 -5.22
N SER A 243 -0.86 -8.52 -4.58
CA SER A 243 -1.94 -9.44 -4.22
C SER A 243 -2.89 -8.83 -3.20
N GLU A 244 -4.17 -8.87 -3.51
CA GLU A 244 -5.25 -8.42 -2.61
C GLU A 244 -5.59 -9.47 -1.54
N THR A 245 -5.32 -10.75 -1.82
CA THR A 245 -5.64 -11.89 -0.95
C THR A 245 -4.50 -12.31 -0.03
N ALA A 246 -3.25 -11.89 -0.34
CA ALA A 246 -2.06 -12.29 0.43
C ALA A 246 -2.17 -11.89 1.91
N ASN A 247 -1.95 -12.85 2.78
CA ASN A 247 -1.84 -12.67 4.23
C ASN A 247 -0.44 -12.17 4.64
N GLU A 248 -0.21 -12.00 5.95
CA GLU A 248 1.06 -11.52 6.49
C GLU A 248 2.22 -12.48 6.23
N THR A 249 1.99 -13.79 6.35
CA THR A 249 3.00 -14.83 6.10
C THR A 249 3.42 -14.87 4.63
N ASP A 250 2.46 -14.73 3.71
CA ASP A 250 2.74 -14.65 2.27
C ASP A 250 3.58 -13.41 1.93
N ARG A 251 3.30 -12.28 2.56
CA ARG A 251 4.07 -11.05 2.40
C ARG A 251 5.48 -11.18 2.95
N ALA A 252 5.66 -11.85 4.08
CA ALA A 252 6.97 -12.12 4.65
C ALA A 252 7.78 -13.06 3.75
N ARG A 253 7.16 -14.12 3.24
CA ARG A 253 7.78 -15.06 2.28
C ARG A 253 8.22 -14.34 1.00
N PHE A 254 7.35 -13.50 0.45
CA PHE A 254 7.66 -12.68 -0.73
C PHE A 254 8.85 -11.75 -0.47
N GLY A 255 8.88 -11.06 0.68
CA GLY A 255 9.99 -10.19 1.05
C GLY A 255 11.33 -10.94 1.16
N ARG A 256 11.34 -12.13 1.78
CA ARG A 256 12.56 -12.98 1.86
C ARG A 256 13.03 -13.42 0.49
N ALA A 257 12.12 -13.84 -0.40
CA ALA A 257 12.48 -14.20 -1.76
C ALA A 257 13.06 -13.01 -2.54
N ALA A 258 12.47 -11.84 -2.38
CA ALA A 258 12.98 -10.61 -2.99
C ALA A 258 14.37 -10.23 -2.47
N ALA A 259 14.65 -10.42 -1.17
CA ALA A 259 15.97 -10.18 -0.61
C ALA A 259 17.05 -11.03 -1.29
N SER A 260 16.76 -12.29 -1.57
CA SER A 260 17.69 -13.18 -2.29
C SER A 260 18.02 -12.65 -3.69
N ALA A 261 17.02 -12.15 -4.42
CA ALA A 261 17.23 -11.53 -5.72
C ALA A 261 18.08 -10.25 -5.63
N VAL A 262 17.85 -9.42 -4.61
CA VAL A 262 18.65 -8.21 -4.34
C VAL A 262 20.12 -8.57 -4.05
N ILE A 263 20.38 -9.59 -3.23
CA ILE A 263 21.74 -10.07 -2.93
C ILE A 263 22.45 -10.51 -4.19
N THR A 264 21.80 -11.29 -5.04
CA THR A 264 22.37 -11.76 -6.31
C THR A 264 22.75 -10.60 -7.20
N ARG A 265 21.88 -9.60 -7.30
CA ARG A 265 22.11 -8.40 -8.10
C ARG A 265 23.30 -7.58 -7.60
N ILE A 266 23.39 -7.34 -6.28
CA ILE A 266 24.49 -6.57 -5.69
C ILE A 266 25.84 -7.28 -5.94
N LYS A 267 25.88 -8.61 -5.84
CA LYS A 267 27.09 -9.40 -6.13
C LYS A 267 27.49 -9.36 -7.60
N GLY A 268 26.52 -9.32 -8.53
CA GLY A 268 26.80 -9.16 -9.96
C GLY A 268 27.50 -7.85 -10.27
N ILE A 269 27.04 -6.75 -9.68
CA ILE A 269 27.63 -5.41 -9.85
C ILE A 269 29.08 -5.35 -9.31
N THR A 270 29.38 -6.04 -8.20
CA THR A 270 30.73 -6.06 -7.61
C THR A 270 31.73 -6.92 -8.37
N ASN A 271 31.28 -7.83 -9.23
CA ASN A 271 32.16 -8.69 -10.03
C ASN A 271 32.45 -8.09 -11.44
N GLU A 272 31.75 -7.06 -11.85
CA GLU A 272 31.94 -6.36 -13.14
C GLU A 272 32.72 -5.04 -12.99
N SER A 273 33.06 -4.64 -11.78
CA SER A 273 33.86 -3.45 -11.44
C SER A 273 35.26 -3.81 -10.96
#